data_274e1ca507e90a343c6d3151a16f1f63
#
_entry.id   274e1ca507e90a343c6d3151a16f1f63
#
_cell.length_a   1.000
_cell.length_b   1.000
_cell.length_c   1.000
_cell.angle_alpha   90.00
_cell.angle_beta   90.00
_cell.angle_gamma   90.00
#
_symmetry.space_group_name_H-M   'P 1'
#
loop_
_entity.id
_entity.type
_entity.pdbx_description
1 polymer ?
#
loop_
_entity_poly.entity_id
_entity_poly.type
_entity_poly.pdbx_seq_one_letter_code
_entity_poly.pdbx_strand_id
1 'polypeptide(L)'
;QRQMCIRDRYIDHVIAAAPCKLNGLKVVMDCSNGANSVIAPVILRSLGVEVVTIFNQPNGININNGCGSTHLEALQAKVVEVGADVGIANDGDADRCLVVDEKGEALDGDQMMLICALELMKKKQLKDNVLVTTVMSNVGLHQAMKKYGGSCVKTAVGDRYVLEEMLKNGYSLGGEQSGHIIFGKYANTGDGLLTAIKLSLIHISEPTRP
;
A
#
# COMPACT_ATOMS: atom_id res chain seq x y z
N GLN A 1 28.18 0.47 8.20
CA GLN A 1 28.30 0.16 6.76
C GLN A 1 27.24 -0.86 6.29
N ARG A 2 27.07 -2.02 6.98
CA ARG A 2 26.12 -3.07 6.53
C ARG A 2 24.65 -2.62 6.56
N GLN A 3 24.23 -1.86 7.56
CA GLN A 3 22.87 -1.32 7.63
C GLN A 3 22.59 -0.26 6.55
N MET A 4 23.59 0.58 6.23
CA MET A 4 23.47 1.53 5.12
C MET A 4 23.25 0.81 3.78
N CYS A 5 24.02 -0.24 3.49
CA CYS A 5 23.86 -0.99 2.24
C CYS A 5 22.48 -1.65 2.10
N ILE A 6 21.87 -2.15 3.20
CA ILE A 6 20.54 -2.76 3.16
C ILE A 6 19.49 -1.68 2.90
N ARG A 7 19.56 -0.55 3.58
CA ARG A 7 18.65 0.60 3.41
C ARG A 7 18.70 1.12 1.98
N ASP A 8 19.88 1.38 1.46
CA ASP A 8 20.08 1.92 0.11
C ASP A 8 19.54 0.96 -0.95
N ARG A 9 19.80 -0.32 -0.81
CA ARG A 9 19.26 -1.35 -1.72
C ARG A 9 17.73 -1.44 -1.68
N TYR A 10 17.12 -1.29 -0.51
CA TYR A 10 15.67 -1.22 -0.38
C TYR A 10 15.11 0.03 -1.05
N ILE A 11 15.72 1.19 -0.81
CA ILE A 11 15.33 2.46 -1.46
C ILE A 11 15.38 2.31 -2.98
N ASP A 12 16.48 1.80 -3.52
CA ASP A 12 16.65 1.60 -4.96
C ASP A 12 15.61 0.61 -5.52
N HIS A 13 15.34 -0.48 -4.79
CA HIS A 13 14.34 -1.48 -5.18
C HIS A 13 12.93 -0.87 -5.28
N VAL A 14 12.53 -0.12 -4.28
CA VAL A 14 11.18 0.49 -4.24
C VAL A 14 11.05 1.61 -5.28
N ILE A 15 12.09 2.44 -5.47
CA ILE A 15 12.12 3.46 -6.52
C ILE A 15 12.05 2.80 -7.91
N ALA A 16 12.78 1.72 -8.14
CA ALA A 16 12.76 0.98 -9.41
C ALA A 16 11.39 0.32 -9.71
N ALA A 17 10.58 0.08 -8.68
CA ALA A 17 9.22 -0.42 -8.85
C ALA A 17 8.24 0.65 -9.38
N ALA A 18 8.59 1.93 -9.32
CA ALA A 18 7.83 3.03 -9.91
C ALA A 18 8.27 3.26 -11.36
N PRO A 19 7.39 3.05 -12.36
CA PRO A 19 7.76 3.23 -13.78
C PRO A 19 7.91 4.70 -14.19
N CYS A 20 7.44 5.64 -13.38
CA CYS A 20 7.53 7.08 -13.61
C CYS A 20 7.60 7.86 -12.30
N LYS A 21 7.91 9.14 -12.40
CA LYS A 21 7.84 10.07 -11.27
C LYS A 21 6.38 10.35 -10.90
N LEU A 22 6.18 10.71 -9.64
CA LEU A 22 4.89 11.08 -9.04
C LEU A 22 4.78 12.61 -8.88
N ASN A 23 5.33 13.37 -9.84
CA ASN A 23 5.39 14.83 -9.78
C ASN A 23 3.99 15.45 -9.66
N GLY A 24 3.87 16.43 -8.79
CA GLY A 24 2.62 17.15 -8.56
C GLY A 24 1.70 16.49 -7.53
N LEU A 25 2.02 15.28 -7.07
CA LEU A 25 1.26 14.63 -6.00
C LEU A 25 1.71 15.17 -4.64
N LYS A 26 0.75 15.56 -3.81
CA LYS A 26 0.95 15.93 -2.41
C LYS A 26 0.44 14.85 -1.49
N VAL A 27 1.30 14.33 -0.64
CA VAL A 27 1.02 13.18 0.23
C VAL A 27 1.22 13.52 1.69
N VAL A 28 0.29 13.13 2.54
CA VAL A 28 0.55 13.02 3.99
C VAL A 28 0.97 11.59 4.30
N MET A 29 2.17 11.42 4.88
CA MET A 29 2.71 10.12 5.26
C MET A 29 2.72 9.97 6.77
N ASP A 30 1.91 9.07 7.30
CA ASP A 30 1.97 8.59 8.69
C ASP A 30 2.95 7.42 8.78
N CYS A 31 4.07 7.66 9.46
CA CYS A 31 5.15 6.69 9.61
C CYS A 31 5.00 5.83 10.88
N SER A 32 3.90 5.98 11.65
CA SER A 32 3.62 5.26 12.91
C SER A 32 4.78 5.26 13.94
N ASN A 33 5.70 6.23 13.84
CA ASN A 33 6.97 6.24 14.57
C ASN A 33 7.75 4.92 14.43
N GLY A 34 7.62 4.26 13.27
CA GLY A 34 8.14 2.93 12.98
C GLY A 34 9.28 2.92 11.96
N ALA A 35 9.43 1.78 11.29
CA ALA A 35 10.53 1.49 10.36
C ALA A 35 10.62 2.49 9.19
N ASN A 36 9.48 2.99 8.71
CA ASN A 36 9.41 3.92 7.59
C ASN A 36 9.66 5.40 7.94
N SER A 37 9.90 5.75 9.21
CA SER A 37 10.09 7.14 9.66
C SER A 37 11.18 7.89 8.89
N VAL A 38 12.22 7.21 8.46
CA VAL A 38 13.34 7.80 7.69
C VAL A 38 13.24 7.46 6.20
N ILE A 39 12.83 6.24 5.87
CA ILE A 39 12.93 5.71 4.50
C ILE A 39 11.80 6.24 3.61
N ALA A 40 10.56 6.23 4.08
CA ALA A 40 9.41 6.63 3.28
C ALA A 40 9.49 8.07 2.75
N PRO A 41 9.84 9.09 3.58
CA PRO A 41 9.99 10.46 3.08
C PRO A 41 11.10 10.60 2.02
N VAL A 42 12.18 9.84 2.15
CA VAL A 42 13.29 9.85 1.17
C VAL A 42 12.82 9.30 -0.18
N ILE A 43 12.16 8.15 -0.18
CA ILE A 43 11.67 7.49 -1.40
C ILE A 43 10.62 8.37 -2.09
N LEU A 44 9.61 8.84 -1.36
CA LEU A 44 8.53 9.64 -1.92
C LEU A 44 9.06 10.94 -2.54
N ARG A 45 9.95 11.67 -1.85
CA ARG A 45 10.60 12.87 -2.40
C ARG A 45 11.46 12.56 -3.62
N SER A 46 12.17 11.44 -3.62
CA SER A 46 12.96 11.00 -4.79
C SER A 46 12.08 10.70 -6.01
N LEU A 47 10.81 10.36 -5.80
CA LEU A 47 9.81 10.19 -6.85
C LEU A 47 9.12 11.50 -7.26
N GLY A 48 9.48 12.64 -6.65
CA GLY A 48 8.93 13.95 -6.98
C GLY A 48 7.66 14.33 -6.21
N VAL A 49 7.33 13.59 -5.13
CA VAL A 49 6.16 13.85 -4.29
C VAL A 49 6.43 14.98 -3.31
N GLU A 50 5.45 15.89 -3.12
CA GLU A 50 5.43 16.81 -2.00
C GLU A 50 4.95 16.05 -0.75
N VAL A 51 5.83 15.84 0.23
CA VAL A 51 5.56 14.98 1.39
C VAL A 51 5.44 15.78 2.66
N VAL A 52 4.29 15.69 3.31
CA VAL A 52 4.07 16.09 4.70
C VAL A 52 4.13 14.83 5.56
N THR A 53 5.02 14.79 6.56
CA THR A 53 5.15 13.62 7.44
C THR A 53 4.53 13.87 8.79
N ILE A 54 3.85 12.88 9.34
CA ILE A 54 3.37 12.82 10.72
C ILE A 54 3.87 11.55 11.38
N PHE A 55 4.00 11.55 12.70
CA PHE A 55 4.48 10.42 13.49
C PHE A 55 5.77 9.78 12.94
N ASN A 56 6.76 10.63 12.65
CA ASN A 56 8.05 10.21 12.09
C ASN A 56 9.24 10.46 13.04
N GLN A 57 8.99 10.54 14.35
CA GLN A 57 9.99 10.77 15.39
C GLN A 57 10.01 9.61 16.40
N PRO A 58 10.54 8.44 16.01
CA PRO A 58 10.61 7.28 16.88
C PRO A 58 11.50 7.57 18.09
N ASN A 59 11.02 7.25 19.29
CA ASN A 59 11.75 7.39 20.55
C ASN A 59 11.98 6.07 21.31
N GLY A 60 11.64 4.93 20.66
CA GLY A 60 11.79 3.59 21.22
C GLY A 60 10.56 3.05 21.96
N ILE A 61 9.59 3.90 22.30
CA ILE A 61 8.38 3.50 23.05
C ILE A 61 7.07 4.03 22.44
N ASN A 62 7.13 4.83 21.36
CA ASN A 62 5.96 5.49 20.77
C ASN A 62 5.49 4.86 19.44
N ILE A 63 6.05 3.73 19.03
CA ILE A 63 5.65 3.00 17.83
C ILE A 63 4.17 2.60 17.91
N ASN A 64 3.38 2.85 16.83
CA ASN A 64 1.93 2.58 16.75
C ASN A 64 1.08 3.24 17.87
N ASN A 65 1.61 4.18 18.62
CA ASN A 65 0.88 4.81 19.73
C ASN A 65 -0.06 5.90 19.20
N GLY A 66 -1.33 5.55 18.98
CA GLY A 66 -2.36 6.47 18.46
C GLY A 66 -2.05 6.96 17.03
N CYS A 67 -1.41 6.15 16.22
CA CYS A 67 -1.00 6.48 14.85
C CYS A 67 -0.88 5.22 13.98
N GLY A 68 -0.58 5.42 12.70
CA GLY A 68 -0.41 4.34 11.73
C GLY A 68 -1.73 3.73 11.26
N SER A 69 -1.65 2.56 10.62
CA SER A 69 -2.77 1.91 9.94
C SER A 69 -3.93 1.50 10.85
N THR A 70 -3.76 1.50 12.16
CA THR A 70 -4.81 1.17 13.14
C THR A 70 -5.49 2.40 13.76
N HIS A 71 -4.97 3.60 13.51
CA HIS A 71 -5.48 4.88 14.04
C HIS A 71 -5.34 5.98 12.98
N LEU A 72 -6.33 6.09 12.10
CA LEU A 72 -6.28 6.95 10.91
C LEU A 72 -6.75 8.38 11.16
N GLU A 73 -7.32 8.68 12.34
CA GLU A 73 -8.02 9.94 12.61
C GLU A 73 -7.08 11.16 12.41
N ALA A 74 -5.84 11.05 12.88
CA ALA A 74 -4.86 12.13 12.71
C ALA A 74 -4.43 12.31 11.24
N LEU A 75 -4.30 11.22 10.50
CA LEU A 75 -4.00 11.23 9.07
C LEU A 75 -5.14 11.85 8.28
N GLN A 76 -6.37 11.44 8.53
CA GLN A 76 -7.59 11.96 7.89
C GLN A 76 -7.71 13.49 8.07
N ALA A 77 -7.57 13.95 9.32
CA ALA A 77 -7.60 15.38 9.64
C ALA A 77 -6.46 16.14 8.92
N LYS A 78 -5.24 15.57 8.88
CA LYS A 78 -4.09 16.21 8.28
C LYS A 78 -4.18 16.31 6.76
N VAL A 79 -4.71 15.30 6.09
CA VAL A 79 -4.96 15.30 4.64
C VAL A 79 -5.84 16.48 4.25
N VAL A 80 -6.97 16.65 4.93
CA VAL A 80 -7.92 17.75 4.69
C VAL A 80 -7.29 19.10 5.04
N GLU A 81 -6.59 19.20 6.19
CA GLU A 81 -5.95 20.43 6.66
C GLU A 81 -4.96 21.01 5.65
N VAL A 82 -4.13 20.15 5.06
CA VAL A 82 -3.06 20.59 4.14
C VAL A 82 -3.46 20.55 2.67
N GLY A 83 -4.68 20.08 2.36
CA GLY A 83 -5.15 19.88 0.98
C GLY A 83 -4.24 18.89 0.24
N ALA A 84 -3.98 17.73 0.83
CA ALA A 84 -3.21 16.69 0.17
C ALA A 84 -4.11 15.83 -0.72
N ASP A 85 -3.53 15.28 -1.78
CA ASP A 85 -4.24 14.40 -2.72
C ASP A 85 -4.51 13.02 -2.10
N VAL A 86 -3.62 12.58 -1.20
CA VAL A 86 -3.73 11.27 -0.55
C VAL A 86 -2.99 11.25 0.79
N GLY A 87 -3.54 10.52 1.76
CA GLY A 87 -2.88 10.13 2.99
C GLY A 87 -2.45 8.66 2.93
N ILE A 88 -1.30 8.34 3.48
CA ILE A 88 -0.74 6.99 3.55
C ILE A 88 -0.39 6.71 5.00
N ALA A 89 -0.91 5.62 5.57
CA ALA A 89 -0.52 5.12 6.88
C ALA A 89 0.13 3.75 6.77
N ASN A 90 1.32 3.61 7.33
CA ASN A 90 1.91 2.30 7.58
C ASN A 90 1.72 1.92 9.06
N ASP A 91 1.96 0.67 9.40
CA ASP A 91 2.16 0.23 10.78
C ASP A 91 3.65 0.25 11.18
N GLY A 92 3.96 -0.20 12.37
CA GLY A 92 5.29 -0.02 12.95
C GLY A 92 6.43 -0.69 12.21
N ASP A 93 6.22 -1.88 11.65
CA ASP A 93 7.20 -2.62 10.83
C ASP A 93 7.01 -2.41 9.32
N ALA A 94 5.97 -1.61 8.96
CA ALA A 94 5.73 -1.10 7.62
C ALA A 94 5.36 -2.18 6.57
N ASP A 95 4.83 -3.31 7.00
CA ASP A 95 4.36 -4.38 6.12
C ASP A 95 2.92 -4.16 5.64
N ARG A 96 2.18 -3.22 6.28
CA ARG A 96 0.81 -2.81 5.96
C ARG A 96 0.75 -1.39 5.46
N CYS A 97 -0.27 -1.14 4.64
CA CYS A 97 -0.61 0.18 4.15
C CYS A 97 -2.13 0.36 4.19
N LEU A 98 -2.61 1.45 4.75
CA LEU A 98 -3.95 1.96 4.51
C LEU A 98 -3.87 3.37 3.92
N VAL A 99 -4.89 3.74 3.15
CA VAL A 99 -4.91 4.99 2.39
C VAL A 99 -6.13 5.80 2.76
N VAL A 100 -5.95 7.12 2.74
CA VAL A 100 -7.01 8.12 2.95
C VAL A 100 -7.08 8.99 1.70
N ASP A 101 -8.26 9.22 1.16
CA ASP A 101 -8.47 10.08 0.00
C ASP A 101 -8.37 11.57 0.34
N GLU A 102 -8.49 12.43 -0.68
CA GLU A 102 -8.42 13.89 -0.54
C GLU A 102 -9.54 14.50 0.31
N LYS A 103 -10.59 13.74 0.60
CA LYS A 103 -11.71 14.16 1.47
C LYS A 103 -11.54 13.72 2.92
N GLY A 104 -10.51 12.94 3.20
CA GLY A 104 -10.29 12.35 4.52
C GLY A 104 -11.03 11.02 4.71
N GLU A 105 -11.55 10.38 3.65
CA GLU A 105 -12.20 9.08 3.74
C GLU A 105 -11.17 7.95 3.63
N ALA A 106 -11.24 7.00 4.56
CA ALA A 106 -10.31 5.87 4.58
C ALA A 106 -10.75 4.77 3.62
N LEU A 107 -9.78 4.22 2.88
CA LEU A 107 -9.94 3.00 2.08
C LEU A 107 -9.42 1.81 2.88
N ASP A 108 -10.22 0.75 2.96
CA ASP A 108 -9.78 -0.51 3.56
C ASP A 108 -8.91 -1.36 2.61
N GLY A 109 -8.27 -2.38 3.15
CA GLY A 109 -7.38 -3.24 2.37
C GLY A 109 -8.09 -3.98 1.23
N ASP A 110 -9.38 -4.30 1.37
CA ASP A 110 -10.17 -4.94 0.31
C ASP A 110 -10.39 -3.99 -0.88
N GLN A 111 -10.70 -2.72 -0.60
CA GLN A 111 -10.82 -1.69 -1.65
C GLN A 111 -9.47 -1.45 -2.34
N MET A 112 -8.39 -1.39 -1.58
CA MET A 112 -7.04 -1.23 -2.12
C MET A 112 -6.63 -2.42 -2.98
N MET A 113 -6.89 -3.65 -2.55
CA MET A 113 -6.65 -4.87 -3.32
C MET A 113 -7.44 -4.88 -4.63
N LEU A 114 -8.71 -4.45 -4.59
CA LEU A 114 -9.53 -4.34 -5.80
C LEU A 114 -8.93 -3.37 -6.80
N ILE A 115 -8.54 -2.17 -6.37
CA ILE A 115 -7.93 -1.14 -7.23
C ILE A 115 -6.67 -1.71 -7.89
N CYS A 116 -5.78 -2.32 -7.11
CA CYS A 116 -4.56 -2.94 -7.62
C CYS A 116 -4.84 -4.10 -8.58
N ALA A 117 -5.81 -4.96 -8.27
CA ALA A 117 -6.19 -6.08 -9.13
C ALA A 117 -6.72 -5.61 -10.49
N LEU A 118 -7.63 -4.62 -10.50
CA LEU A 118 -8.18 -4.06 -11.74
C LEU A 118 -7.11 -3.44 -12.61
N GLU A 119 -6.16 -2.72 -12.04
CA GLU A 119 -5.04 -2.15 -12.78
C GLU A 119 -4.12 -3.24 -13.37
N LEU A 120 -3.82 -4.28 -12.59
CA LEU A 120 -3.03 -5.41 -13.09
C LEU A 120 -3.79 -6.20 -14.18
N MET A 121 -5.11 -6.33 -14.07
CA MET A 121 -5.93 -6.93 -15.13
C MET A 121 -5.88 -6.10 -16.41
N LYS A 122 -6.06 -4.79 -16.32
CA LYS A 122 -5.95 -3.85 -17.44
C LYS A 122 -4.60 -3.97 -18.16
N LYS A 123 -3.52 -4.15 -17.40
CA LYS A 123 -2.15 -4.37 -17.91
C LYS A 123 -1.85 -5.82 -18.32
N LYS A 124 -2.80 -6.74 -18.18
CA LYS A 124 -2.61 -8.19 -18.43
C LYS A 124 -1.47 -8.79 -17.58
N GLN A 125 -1.33 -8.29 -16.35
CA GLN A 125 -0.29 -8.70 -15.39
C GLN A 125 -0.86 -9.44 -14.18
N LEU A 126 -2.18 -9.56 -14.05
CA LEU A 126 -2.82 -10.39 -13.03
C LEU A 126 -2.96 -11.82 -13.58
N LYS A 127 -2.18 -12.74 -13.05
CA LYS A 127 -2.17 -14.15 -13.47
C LYS A 127 -3.57 -14.75 -13.34
N ASP A 128 -4.10 -15.28 -14.43
CA ASP A 128 -5.44 -15.88 -14.54
C ASP A 128 -6.61 -14.99 -14.07
N ASN A 129 -6.36 -13.67 -13.94
CA ASN A 129 -7.26 -12.69 -13.33
C ASN A 129 -7.68 -13.07 -11.88
N VAL A 130 -6.77 -13.71 -11.13
CA VAL A 130 -7.00 -14.18 -9.77
C VAL A 130 -6.34 -13.25 -8.76
N LEU A 131 -7.12 -12.86 -7.74
CA LEU A 131 -6.68 -12.20 -6.52
C LEU A 131 -6.75 -13.21 -5.36
N VAL A 132 -5.64 -13.39 -4.64
CA VAL A 132 -5.63 -14.23 -3.43
C VAL A 132 -6.01 -13.39 -2.23
N THR A 133 -7.03 -13.82 -1.47
CA THR A 133 -7.57 -13.13 -0.30
C THR A 133 -7.72 -14.08 0.87
N THR A 134 -8.09 -13.58 2.05
CA THR A 134 -8.46 -14.44 3.18
C THR A 134 -9.98 -14.59 3.29
N VAL A 135 -10.41 -15.51 4.16
CA VAL A 135 -11.84 -15.69 4.49
C VAL A 135 -12.46 -14.45 5.16
N MET A 136 -11.65 -13.52 5.64
CA MET A 136 -12.10 -12.27 6.28
C MET A 136 -12.43 -11.16 5.26
N SER A 137 -12.03 -11.33 4.00
CA SER A 137 -12.31 -10.33 2.96
C SER A 137 -13.80 -10.16 2.72
N ASN A 138 -14.21 -8.93 2.48
CA ASN A 138 -15.59 -8.52 2.28
C ASN A 138 -16.20 -9.21 1.03
N VAL A 139 -17.46 -9.59 1.13
CA VAL A 139 -18.20 -10.17 0.00
C VAL A 139 -18.25 -9.22 -1.20
N GLY A 140 -18.24 -7.91 -0.96
CA GLY A 140 -18.20 -6.87 -2.00
C GLY A 140 -16.97 -6.98 -2.89
N LEU A 141 -15.79 -7.30 -2.32
CA LEU A 141 -14.57 -7.53 -3.10
C LEU A 141 -14.75 -8.69 -4.10
N HIS A 142 -15.31 -9.81 -3.64
CA HIS A 142 -15.54 -10.98 -4.51
C HIS A 142 -16.55 -10.70 -5.62
N GLN A 143 -17.63 -9.96 -5.31
CA GLN A 143 -18.63 -9.56 -6.29
C GLN A 143 -18.05 -8.59 -7.31
N ALA A 144 -17.24 -7.62 -6.86
CA ALA A 144 -16.58 -6.67 -7.74
C ALA A 144 -15.58 -7.37 -8.66
N MET A 145 -14.71 -8.23 -8.14
CA MET A 145 -13.78 -9.01 -8.98
C MET A 145 -14.53 -9.80 -10.05
N LYS A 146 -15.61 -10.50 -9.68
CA LYS A 146 -16.44 -11.24 -10.64
C LYS A 146 -17.07 -10.34 -11.69
N LYS A 147 -17.58 -9.17 -11.30
CA LYS A 147 -18.18 -8.18 -12.22
C LYS A 147 -17.20 -7.73 -13.29
N TYR A 148 -15.91 -7.59 -12.95
CA TYR A 148 -14.85 -7.17 -13.88
C TYR A 148 -14.14 -8.34 -14.59
N GLY A 149 -14.63 -9.58 -14.45
CA GLY A 149 -14.08 -10.75 -15.15
C GLY A 149 -12.86 -11.38 -14.46
N GLY A 150 -12.67 -11.09 -13.19
CA GLY A 150 -11.69 -11.75 -12.32
C GLY A 150 -12.35 -12.70 -11.31
N SER A 151 -11.53 -13.28 -10.46
CA SER A 151 -11.98 -14.14 -9.36
C SER A 151 -11.09 -13.98 -8.13
N CYS A 152 -11.58 -14.45 -6.99
CA CYS A 152 -10.80 -14.50 -5.75
C CYS A 152 -10.60 -15.94 -5.31
N VAL A 153 -9.39 -16.27 -4.88
CA VAL A 153 -9.07 -17.51 -4.14
C VAL A 153 -8.96 -17.15 -2.67
N LYS A 154 -9.68 -17.89 -1.81
CA LYS A 154 -9.72 -17.64 -0.37
C LYS A 154 -8.80 -18.57 0.38
N THR A 155 -8.01 -18.02 1.29
CA THR A 155 -7.17 -18.77 2.23
C THR A 155 -7.68 -18.62 3.67
N ALA A 156 -7.09 -19.34 4.59
CA ALA A 156 -7.19 -19.02 6.02
C ALA A 156 -6.58 -17.64 6.29
N VAL A 157 -6.91 -17.05 7.45
CA VAL A 157 -6.34 -15.76 7.90
C VAL A 157 -4.86 -15.94 8.20
N GLY A 158 -4.06 -15.03 7.69
CA GLY A 158 -2.61 -14.96 7.87
C GLY A 158 -1.88 -14.80 6.54
N ASP A 159 -0.96 -13.86 6.49
CA ASP A 159 -0.11 -13.51 5.36
C ASP A 159 0.62 -14.73 4.77
N ARG A 160 1.07 -15.62 5.64
CA ARG A 160 1.70 -16.89 5.27
C ARG A 160 0.83 -17.71 4.33
N TYR A 161 -0.46 -17.88 4.64
CA TYR A 161 -1.37 -18.70 3.82
C TYR A 161 -1.65 -18.04 2.47
N VAL A 162 -1.74 -16.71 2.45
CA VAL A 162 -1.85 -15.93 1.22
C VAL A 162 -0.62 -16.16 0.35
N LEU A 163 0.58 -16.01 0.91
CA LEU A 163 1.83 -16.22 0.19
C LEU A 163 1.99 -17.66 -0.31
N GLU A 164 1.70 -18.66 0.51
CA GLU A 164 1.77 -20.08 0.13
C GLU A 164 0.87 -20.37 -1.09
N GLU A 165 -0.36 -19.84 -1.09
CA GLU A 165 -1.29 -20.00 -2.21
C GLU A 165 -0.81 -19.26 -3.46
N MET A 166 -0.26 -18.05 -3.30
CA MET A 166 0.34 -17.30 -4.40
C MET A 166 1.49 -18.06 -5.04
N LEU A 167 2.43 -18.57 -4.25
CA LEU A 167 3.61 -19.29 -4.74
C LEU A 167 3.22 -20.62 -5.42
N LYS A 168 2.29 -21.36 -4.85
CA LYS A 168 1.82 -22.64 -5.38
C LYS A 168 1.26 -22.51 -6.79
N ASN A 169 0.54 -21.44 -7.09
CA ASN A 169 -0.16 -21.25 -8.36
C ASN A 169 0.48 -20.18 -9.25
N GLY A 170 1.50 -19.48 -8.75
CA GLY A 170 2.17 -18.38 -9.45
C GLY A 170 1.28 -17.13 -9.58
N TYR A 171 0.36 -16.90 -8.62
CA TYR A 171 -0.50 -15.72 -8.63
C TYR A 171 0.30 -14.43 -8.34
N SER A 172 -0.13 -13.34 -8.97
CA SER A 172 0.61 -12.08 -8.99
C SER A 172 0.33 -11.16 -7.81
N LEU A 173 -0.88 -11.26 -7.22
CA LEU A 173 -1.38 -10.35 -6.20
C LEU A 173 -2.17 -11.12 -5.14
N GLY A 174 -1.93 -10.81 -3.90
CA GLY A 174 -2.71 -11.30 -2.78
C GLY A 174 -2.58 -10.38 -1.58
N GLY A 175 -3.44 -10.57 -0.59
CA GLY A 175 -3.37 -9.78 0.64
C GLY A 175 -4.54 -9.96 1.57
N GLU A 176 -4.62 -9.07 2.54
CA GLU A 176 -5.59 -9.06 3.62
C GLU A 176 -6.27 -7.69 3.74
N GLN A 177 -7.48 -7.66 4.28
CA GLN A 177 -8.21 -6.41 4.55
C GLN A 177 -7.47 -5.46 5.51
N SER A 178 -6.51 -5.97 6.28
CA SER A 178 -5.64 -5.19 7.17
C SER A 178 -4.67 -4.26 6.43
N GLY A 179 -4.59 -4.36 5.10
CA GLY A 179 -3.66 -3.60 4.27
C GLY A 179 -2.32 -4.29 4.03
N HIS A 180 -2.16 -5.55 4.45
CA HIS A 180 -1.00 -6.37 4.09
C HIS A 180 -1.19 -6.89 2.66
N ILE A 181 -0.52 -6.28 1.68
CA ILE A 181 -0.67 -6.59 0.25
C ILE A 181 0.67 -7.04 -0.34
N ILE A 182 0.64 -8.19 -1.00
CA ILE A 182 1.81 -8.83 -1.61
C ILE A 182 1.74 -8.70 -3.13
N PHE A 183 2.73 -8.03 -3.70
CA PHE A 183 2.96 -8.00 -5.15
C PHE A 183 4.07 -9.00 -5.50
N GLY A 184 3.72 -10.23 -5.88
CA GLY A 184 4.65 -11.33 -6.09
C GLY A 184 5.79 -11.06 -7.08
N LYS A 185 5.63 -10.08 -7.98
CA LYS A 185 6.71 -9.62 -8.87
C LYS A 185 7.84 -8.91 -8.13
N TYR A 186 7.58 -8.30 -6.97
CA TYR A 186 8.51 -7.42 -6.28
C TYR A 186 8.99 -7.99 -4.95
N ALA A 187 8.14 -8.66 -4.19
CA ALA A 187 8.48 -9.21 -2.89
C ALA A 187 7.59 -10.43 -2.54
N ASN A 188 8.10 -11.30 -1.70
CA ASN A 188 7.37 -12.43 -1.11
C ASN A 188 6.82 -12.10 0.27
N THR A 189 6.49 -10.83 0.51
CA THR A 189 5.90 -10.33 1.76
C THR A 189 5.12 -9.07 1.44
N GLY A 190 4.25 -8.65 2.35
CA GLY A 190 3.66 -7.32 2.31
C GLY A 190 4.71 -6.24 2.42
N ASP A 191 4.51 -5.17 1.68
CA ASP A 191 5.34 -3.96 1.72
C ASP A 191 4.42 -2.76 1.59
N GLY A 192 4.23 -2.06 2.70
CA GLY A 192 3.28 -0.95 2.77
C GLY A 192 3.70 0.23 1.91
N LEU A 193 5.00 0.51 1.79
CA LEU A 193 5.48 1.62 0.96
C LEU A 193 5.40 1.30 -0.53
N LEU A 194 5.74 0.08 -0.93
CA LEU A 194 5.53 -0.39 -2.30
C LEU A 194 4.05 -0.33 -2.68
N THR A 195 3.16 -0.79 -1.80
CA THR A 195 1.71 -0.72 -1.99
C THR A 195 1.23 0.71 -2.18
N ALA A 196 1.68 1.65 -1.34
CA ALA A 196 1.37 3.06 -1.45
C ALA A 196 1.80 3.65 -2.80
N ILE A 197 3.00 3.33 -3.27
CA ILE A 197 3.52 3.78 -4.56
C ILE A 197 2.70 3.20 -5.71
N LYS A 198 2.32 1.92 -5.66
CA LYS A 198 1.49 1.31 -6.71
C LYS A 198 0.12 1.98 -6.80
N LEU A 199 -0.53 2.28 -5.68
CA LEU A 199 -1.79 3.02 -5.64
C LEU A 199 -1.64 4.46 -6.14
N SER A 200 -0.58 5.17 -5.74
CA SER A 200 -0.30 6.54 -6.18
C SER A 200 -0.09 6.62 -7.70
N LEU A 201 0.56 5.61 -8.30
CA LEU A 201 0.71 5.52 -9.75
C LEU A 201 -0.62 5.34 -10.48
N ILE A 202 -1.57 4.61 -9.89
CA ILE A 202 -2.92 4.44 -10.43
C ILE A 202 -3.67 5.77 -10.36
N HIS A 203 -3.58 6.48 -9.24
CA HIS A 203 -4.20 7.79 -9.05
C HIS A 203 -3.73 8.82 -10.10
N ILE A 204 -2.42 8.90 -10.38
CA ILE A 204 -1.87 9.81 -11.40
C ILE A 204 -2.27 9.40 -12.82
N SER A 205 -2.35 8.10 -13.12
CA SER A 205 -2.70 7.63 -14.46
C SER A 205 -4.18 7.81 -14.80
N GLU A 206 -5.03 8.00 -13.80
CA GLU A 206 -6.48 8.25 -13.95
C GLU A 206 -6.91 9.51 -13.14
N PRO A 207 -6.41 10.71 -13.48
CA PRO A 207 -6.60 11.91 -12.65
C PRO A 207 -8.01 12.49 -12.64
N THR A 208 -8.94 11.89 -13.36
CA THR A 208 -10.33 12.36 -13.42
C THR A 208 -11.29 11.21 -13.20
N ARG A 209 -11.72 11.03 -11.94
CA ARG A 209 -13.07 10.51 -11.74
C ARG A 209 -14.01 11.69 -11.61
N PRO A 210 -15.06 11.73 -12.45
CA PRO A 210 -16.12 12.71 -12.30
C PRO A 210 -16.85 12.52 -10.96
#